data_7510dd97251c47d3252202ea55b7fb5e
#
_entry.id   7510dd97251c47d3252202ea55b7fb5e
#
_cell.length_a   1.000
_cell.length_b   1.000
_cell.length_c   1.000
_cell.angle_alpha   90.00
_cell.angle_beta   90.00
_cell.angle_gamma   90.00
#
_symmetry.space_group_name_H-M   'P 1'
#
loop_
_entity.id
_entity.type
_entity.pdbx_description
1 polymer ?
#
loop_
_entity_poly.entity_id
_entity_poly.type
_entity_poly.pdbx_seq_one_letter_code
_entity_poly.pdbx_strand_id
1 'polypeptide(L)'
;MSTSPPEFEARQLSLPKPLHTASPHVAALLYDPISRSVALRHSDSSFSLYPSFSPLSTSSFPPPQSLVPSPTSSAAFLHLRTAANSTTTTLFLVSSPILRPSSTFLRFYILRDDRFARIRVVSSHRDLEFDRTKFGVVFRVNHGVSMKLTGGINVFTLYSVSNSKIWVFAVRLIGDEGGGEALKLMKCAVIDCCLPVFTIRVLFGFLILGEENGVRVFPLHPLIKGNHRKEKKNNGKRHNLKNGFTNAIDVAKASSGGKTVGTDGDLNMLPAKGEKHSDSVKLRSLKLRQDSKDVGAFFVAFEDKNVESSISTTRRSVKAISIQALSANYFVVLDTLLEMYTFYPFLVLSKD
;
A
#
# COMPACT_ATOMS: atom_id res chain seq x y z
N MET A 1 -33.12 14.86 32.78
CA MET A 1 -32.90 15.60 31.51
C MET A 1 -32.98 14.57 30.41
N SER A 2 -34.08 14.54 29.67
CA SER A 2 -34.26 13.65 28.52
C SER A 2 -33.53 14.29 27.32
N THR A 3 -32.39 13.78 26.99
CA THR A 3 -31.71 14.17 25.72
C THR A 3 -32.42 13.43 24.59
N SER A 4 -33.17 14.16 23.79
CA SER A 4 -33.72 13.63 22.55
C SER A 4 -32.56 13.09 21.69
N PRO A 5 -32.73 11.95 20.99
CA PRO A 5 -31.70 11.42 20.12
C PRO A 5 -31.36 12.47 19.04
N PRO A 6 -30.09 12.53 18.57
CA PRO A 6 -29.70 13.47 17.54
C PRO A 6 -30.56 13.25 16.29
N GLU A 7 -31.22 14.32 15.87
CA GLU A 7 -32.06 14.30 14.67
C GLU A 7 -31.13 14.31 13.44
N PHE A 8 -31.22 13.26 12.62
CA PHE A 8 -30.46 13.16 11.38
C PHE A 8 -31.25 13.85 10.26
N GLU A 9 -30.70 14.95 9.74
CA GLU A 9 -31.27 15.63 8.58
C GLU A 9 -30.64 15.08 7.30
N ALA A 10 -31.44 14.45 6.44
CA ALA A 10 -31.02 14.03 5.11
C ALA A 10 -31.20 15.19 4.11
N ARG A 11 -30.14 15.58 3.42
CA ARG A 11 -30.16 16.60 2.38
C ARG A 11 -29.84 15.99 1.02
N GLN A 12 -30.66 16.31 0.04
CA GLN A 12 -30.41 15.95 -1.34
C GLN A 12 -29.45 16.99 -1.98
N LEU A 13 -28.34 16.53 -2.51
CA LEU A 13 -27.39 17.35 -3.25
C LEU A 13 -27.58 17.13 -4.74
N SER A 14 -27.73 18.23 -5.49
CA SER A 14 -27.79 18.16 -6.95
C SER A 14 -26.39 18.05 -7.51
N LEU A 15 -26.13 16.97 -8.26
CA LEU A 15 -24.88 16.83 -9.03
C LEU A 15 -24.88 17.82 -10.19
N PRO A 16 -23.70 18.31 -10.64
CA PRO A 16 -23.58 19.14 -11.81
C PRO A 16 -24.26 18.46 -13.00
N LYS A 17 -25.19 19.17 -13.66
CA LYS A 17 -25.80 18.63 -14.88
C LYS A 17 -24.71 18.51 -15.95
N PRO A 18 -24.62 17.35 -16.62
CA PRO A 18 -23.71 17.21 -17.73
C PRO A 18 -24.04 18.23 -18.82
N LEU A 19 -23.03 18.89 -19.37
CA LEU A 19 -23.17 19.86 -20.43
C LEU A 19 -23.70 19.25 -21.74
N HIS A 20 -23.54 17.92 -21.89
CA HIS A 20 -23.99 17.15 -23.05
C HIS A 20 -24.67 15.87 -22.60
N THR A 21 -25.65 15.38 -23.35
CA THR A 21 -26.36 14.13 -23.12
C THR A 21 -25.45 12.89 -23.12
N ALA A 22 -24.25 12.99 -23.71
CA ALA A 22 -23.24 11.94 -23.76
C ALA A 22 -22.22 11.98 -22.60
N SER A 23 -22.40 12.88 -21.62
CA SER A 23 -21.47 12.98 -20.49
C SER A 23 -21.58 11.76 -19.57
N PRO A 24 -20.45 11.21 -19.08
CA PRO A 24 -20.46 10.04 -18.22
C PRO A 24 -21.20 10.34 -16.91
N HIS A 25 -22.07 9.42 -16.49
CA HIS A 25 -22.79 9.53 -15.22
C HIS A 25 -21.89 9.17 -14.03
N VAL A 26 -22.26 9.65 -12.83
CA VAL A 26 -21.56 9.31 -11.59
C VAL A 26 -21.87 7.88 -11.21
N ALA A 27 -20.83 7.07 -11.08
CA ALA A 27 -20.91 5.63 -10.74
C ALA A 27 -20.57 5.36 -9.26
N ALA A 28 -19.75 6.20 -8.62
CA ALA A 28 -19.35 6.04 -7.22
C ALA A 28 -18.86 7.37 -6.63
N LEU A 29 -18.90 7.44 -5.30
CA LEU A 29 -18.39 8.56 -4.51
C LEU A 29 -17.38 8.05 -3.50
N LEU A 30 -16.24 8.75 -3.40
CA LEU A 30 -15.29 8.61 -2.31
C LEU A 30 -15.28 9.92 -1.53
N TYR A 31 -15.39 9.83 -0.22
CA TYR A 31 -15.32 10.99 0.67
C TYR A 31 -14.17 10.83 1.66
N ASP A 32 -13.40 11.88 1.82
CA ASP A 32 -12.35 11.98 2.83
C ASP A 32 -12.78 12.92 3.96
N PRO A 33 -13.08 12.38 5.15
CA PRO A 33 -13.59 13.20 6.26
C PRO A 33 -12.53 14.16 6.83
N ILE A 34 -11.23 13.87 6.65
CA ILE A 34 -10.14 14.68 7.21
C ILE A 34 -9.98 15.98 6.43
N SER A 35 -9.84 15.89 5.10
CA SER A 35 -9.73 17.06 4.24
C SER A 35 -11.08 17.59 3.74
N ARG A 36 -12.17 16.86 4.01
CA ARG A 36 -13.50 17.11 3.43
C ARG A 36 -13.50 17.09 1.90
N SER A 37 -12.57 16.35 1.32
CA SER A 37 -12.48 16.19 -0.13
C SER A 37 -13.43 15.12 -0.64
N VAL A 38 -13.95 15.34 -1.83
CA VAL A 38 -14.82 14.37 -2.52
C VAL A 38 -14.19 14.01 -3.87
N ALA A 39 -14.25 12.75 -4.22
CA ALA A 39 -13.93 12.25 -5.55
C ALA A 39 -15.15 11.53 -6.13
N LEU A 40 -15.69 12.05 -7.23
CA LEU A 40 -16.77 11.41 -7.99
C LEU A 40 -16.16 10.57 -9.09
N ARG A 41 -16.41 9.26 -9.07
CA ARG A 41 -16.04 8.36 -10.15
C ARG A 41 -17.15 8.33 -11.18
N HIS A 42 -16.78 8.52 -12.44
CA HIS A 42 -17.69 8.47 -13.56
C HIS A 42 -17.72 7.08 -14.21
N SER A 43 -18.75 6.84 -15.03
CA SER A 43 -18.95 5.56 -15.73
C SER A 43 -17.84 5.23 -16.74
N ASP A 44 -17.15 6.25 -17.27
CA ASP A 44 -15.96 6.10 -18.11
C ASP A 44 -14.67 5.83 -17.30
N SER A 45 -14.79 5.66 -15.98
CA SER A 45 -13.69 5.49 -15.05
C SER A 45 -12.78 6.71 -14.87
N SER A 46 -13.22 7.91 -15.25
CA SER A 46 -12.57 9.17 -14.85
C SER A 46 -12.99 9.58 -13.42
N PHE A 47 -12.29 10.57 -12.84
CA PHE A 47 -12.68 11.17 -11.56
C PHE A 47 -12.75 12.68 -11.65
N SER A 48 -13.77 13.26 -10.98
CA SER A 48 -13.86 14.68 -10.66
C SER A 48 -13.50 14.86 -9.18
N LEU A 49 -12.52 15.73 -8.90
CA LEU A 49 -12.04 15.99 -7.55
C LEU A 49 -12.53 17.36 -7.04
N TYR A 50 -12.99 17.35 -5.81
CA TYR A 50 -13.48 18.50 -5.07
C TYR A 50 -12.68 18.62 -3.77
N PRO A 51 -11.74 19.56 -3.64
CA PRO A 51 -10.78 19.62 -2.53
C PRO A 51 -11.41 19.98 -1.19
N SER A 52 -12.47 20.76 -1.21
CA SER A 52 -13.16 21.21 0.00
C SER A 52 -14.66 21.20 -0.26
N PHE A 53 -15.33 20.27 0.39
CA PHE A 53 -16.78 20.09 0.25
C PHE A 53 -17.46 20.21 1.61
N SER A 54 -18.41 21.15 1.72
CA SER A 54 -19.25 21.28 2.89
C SER A 54 -20.70 20.98 2.53
N PRO A 55 -21.23 19.81 2.93
CA PRO A 55 -22.61 19.44 2.62
C PRO A 55 -23.65 20.36 3.29
N LEU A 56 -23.24 21.10 4.32
CA LEU A 56 -24.13 22.00 5.06
C LEU A 56 -24.30 23.37 4.39
N SER A 57 -23.34 23.81 3.58
CA SER A 57 -23.31 25.15 3.00
C SER A 57 -23.70 25.21 1.52
N THR A 58 -23.82 24.06 0.84
CA THR A 58 -24.06 24.01 -0.59
C THR A 58 -25.25 23.13 -0.94
N SER A 59 -26.18 23.68 -1.72
CA SER A 59 -27.30 22.91 -2.32
C SER A 59 -26.88 22.16 -3.59
N SER A 60 -25.73 22.49 -4.17
CA SER A 60 -25.20 21.85 -5.38
C SER A 60 -23.68 21.73 -5.32
N PHE A 61 -23.12 20.77 -6.04
CA PHE A 61 -21.68 20.65 -6.20
C PHE A 61 -21.14 21.83 -7.00
N PRO A 62 -20.01 22.44 -6.53
CA PRO A 62 -19.28 23.40 -7.34
C PRO A 62 -18.67 22.71 -8.57
N PRO A 63 -18.13 23.45 -9.54
CA PRO A 63 -17.34 22.86 -10.61
C PRO A 63 -16.16 22.05 -10.05
N PRO A 64 -15.81 20.91 -10.66
CA PRO A 64 -14.66 20.13 -10.19
C PRO A 64 -13.36 20.91 -10.36
N GLN A 65 -12.51 20.90 -9.33
CA GLN A 65 -11.23 21.59 -9.34
C GLN A 65 -10.16 20.83 -10.14
N SER A 66 -10.29 19.51 -10.21
CA SER A 66 -9.34 18.66 -10.94
C SER A 66 -10.06 17.49 -11.57
N LEU A 67 -9.63 17.13 -12.77
CA LEU A 67 -10.11 15.95 -13.49
C LEU A 67 -8.98 14.90 -13.60
N VAL A 68 -9.29 13.68 -13.23
CA VAL A 68 -8.40 12.54 -13.41
C VAL A 68 -8.89 11.73 -14.60
N PRO A 69 -8.12 11.67 -15.69
CA PRO A 69 -8.56 11.00 -16.92
C PRO A 69 -8.64 9.49 -16.77
N SER A 70 -9.56 8.90 -17.51
CA SER A 70 -9.65 7.43 -17.69
C SER A 70 -8.44 6.88 -18.47
N PRO A 71 -8.20 5.55 -18.43
CA PRO A 71 -8.88 4.58 -17.58
C PRO A 71 -8.29 4.53 -16.17
N THR A 72 -9.16 4.41 -15.16
CA THR A 72 -8.74 4.12 -13.79
C THR A 72 -9.41 2.85 -13.28
N SER A 73 -8.70 2.01 -12.53
CA SER A 73 -9.24 0.79 -11.95
C SER A 73 -9.69 0.97 -10.51
N SER A 74 -8.92 1.72 -9.73
CA SER A 74 -9.20 1.96 -8.31
C SER A 74 -8.60 3.27 -7.86
N ALA A 75 -9.17 3.86 -6.80
CA ALA A 75 -8.67 5.09 -6.19
C ALA A 75 -8.83 5.05 -4.67
N ALA A 76 -8.01 5.84 -3.97
CA ALA A 76 -8.08 6.03 -2.53
C ALA A 76 -7.52 7.38 -2.12
N PHE A 77 -8.07 7.95 -1.04
CA PHE A 77 -7.40 9.01 -0.28
C PHE A 77 -6.39 8.41 0.68
N LEU A 78 -5.30 9.09 0.92
CA LEU A 78 -4.33 8.78 1.95
C LEU A 78 -3.75 10.07 2.53
N HIS A 79 -3.22 10.01 3.76
CA HIS A 79 -2.75 11.18 4.49
C HIS A 79 -1.27 11.07 4.78
N LEU A 80 -0.54 12.16 4.53
CA LEU A 80 0.86 12.28 4.91
C LEU A 80 0.95 13.05 6.22
N ARG A 81 1.58 12.44 7.21
CA ARG A 81 1.95 13.09 8.47
C ARG A 81 3.47 13.09 8.58
N THR A 82 4.04 14.27 8.74
CA THR A 82 5.46 14.47 9.02
C THR A 82 5.69 14.54 10.53
N ALA A 83 6.78 13.95 11.02
CA ALA A 83 7.11 13.98 12.45
C ALA A 83 7.36 15.41 12.98
N ALA A 84 7.79 16.33 12.11
CA ALA A 84 8.10 17.71 12.46
C ALA A 84 6.86 18.63 12.55
N ASN A 85 5.79 18.30 11.84
CA ASN A 85 4.59 19.14 11.76
C ASN A 85 3.36 18.32 12.09
N SER A 86 2.47 18.84 12.93
CA SER A 86 1.15 18.24 13.19
C SER A 86 0.21 18.33 11.99
N THR A 87 0.60 19.04 10.93
CA THR A 87 -0.20 19.21 9.73
C THR A 87 -0.27 17.93 8.90
N THR A 88 -1.49 17.55 8.56
CA THR A 88 -1.76 16.41 7.68
C THR A 88 -1.97 16.88 6.26
N THR A 89 -1.24 16.33 5.31
CA THR A 89 -1.41 16.60 3.89
C THR A 89 -2.18 15.47 3.23
N THR A 90 -3.24 15.79 2.50
CA THR A 90 -4.05 14.79 1.80
C THR A 90 -3.49 14.50 0.42
N LEU A 91 -3.41 13.21 0.08
CA LEU A 91 -3.13 12.72 -1.26
C LEU A 91 -4.35 11.97 -1.79
N PHE A 92 -4.58 12.12 -3.10
CA PHE A 92 -5.47 11.27 -3.86
C PHE A 92 -4.62 10.38 -4.79
N LEU A 93 -4.79 9.08 -4.67
CA LEU A 93 -4.05 8.07 -5.41
C LEU A 93 -5.00 7.31 -6.33
N VAL A 94 -4.60 7.13 -7.59
CA VAL A 94 -5.33 6.28 -8.55
C VAL A 94 -4.42 5.24 -9.16
N SER A 95 -4.98 4.06 -9.43
CA SER A 95 -4.36 3.02 -10.23
C SER A 95 -5.02 2.92 -11.60
N SER A 96 -4.22 2.71 -12.62
CA SER A 96 -4.67 2.50 -14.00
C SER A 96 -3.98 1.27 -14.58
N PRO A 97 -4.68 0.41 -15.30
CA PRO A 97 -4.05 -0.74 -15.94
C PRO A 97 -3.23 -0.30 -17.15
N ILE A 98 -2.05 -0.90 -17.34
CA ILE A 98 -1.31 -0.87 -18.59
C ILE A 98 -1.35 -2.27 -19.17
N LEU A 99 -1.99 -2.44 -20.33
CA LEU A 99 -2.23 -3.75 -20.91
C LEU A 99 -0.97 -4.38 -21.51
N ARG A 100 -0.03 -3.56 -22.00
CA ARG A 100 1.20 -4.04 -22.63
C ARG A 100 2.39 -3.12 -22.30
N PRO A 101 3.43 -3.58 -21.55
CA PRO A 101 3.46 -4.82 -20.76
C PRO A 101 2.44 -4.77 -19.62
N SER A 102 1.97 -5.95 -19.16
CA SER A 102 1.01 -6.01 -18.03
C SER A 102 1.65 -5.37 -16.80
N SER A 103 1.19 -4.18 -16.44
CA SER A 103 1.70 -3.38 -15.33
C SER A 103 0.64 -2.41 -14.83
N THR A 104 0.81 -1.90 -13.62
CA THR A 104 -0.07 -0.92 -13.01
C THR A 104 0.58 0.45 -13.06
N PHE A 105 -0.16 1.45 -13.47
CA PHE A 105 0.25 2.83 -13.44
C PHE A 105 -0.39 3.54 -12.25
N LEU A 106 0.43 4.11 -11.37
CA LEU A 106 0.01 4.82 -10.19
C LEU A 106 0.21 6.32 -10.38
N ARG A 107 -0.83 7.11 -10.18
CA ARG A 107 -0.78 8.59 -10.21
C ARG A 107 -1.12 9.12 -8.83
N PHE A 108 -0.35 10.11 -8.40
CA PHE A 108 -0.50 10.75 -7.10
C PHE A 108 -0.83 12.22 -7.30
N TYR A 109 -1.84 12.67 -6.59
CA TYR A 109 -2.29 14.05 -6.56
C TYR A 109 -2.23 14.54 -5.12
N ILE A 110 -1.50 15.62 -4.88
CA ILE A 110 -1.37 16.25 -3.57
C ILE A 110 -2.33 17.43 -3.46
N LEU A 111 -3.01 17.54 -2.33
CA LEU A 111 -3.85 18.68 -2.02
C LEU A 111 -2.97 19.82 -1.51
N ARG A 112 -2.95 20.95 -2.23
CA ARG A 112 -2.29 22.21 -1.89
C ARG A 112 -3.17 23.36 -2.31
N ASP A 113 -3.32 24.36 -1.47
CA ASP A 113 -4.05 25.59 -1.77
C ASP A 113 -5.42 25.33 -2.43
N ASP A 114 -6.20 24.42 -1.83
CA ASP A 114 -7.50 23.96 -2.31
C ASP A 114 -7.51 23.40 -3.75
N ARG A 115 -6.37 22.80 -4.17
CA ARG A 115 -6.25 22.12 -5.47
C ARG A 115 -5.51 20.81 -5.36
N PHE A 116 -5.94 19.82 -6.15
CA PHE A 116 -5.20 18.58 -6.35
C PHE A 116 -4.23 18.74 -7.53
N ALA A 117 -2.94 18.82 -7.22
CA ALA A 117 -1.86 18.89 -8.20
C ALA A 117 -1.13 17.55 -8.30
N ARG A 118 -0.65 17.21 -9.50
CA ARG A 118 0.22 16.03 -9.67
C ARG A 118 1.54 16.25 -8.95
N ILE A 119 2.03 15.20 -8.28
CA ILE A 119 3.30 15.25 -7.58
C ILE A 119 4.27 14.19 -8.11
N ARG A 120 5.54 14.56 -8.20
CA ARG A 120 6.62 13.67 -8.60
C ARG A 120 6.82 12.59 -7.53
N VAL A 121 7.20 11.37 -7.98
CA VAL A 121 7.47 10.23 -7.11
C VAL A 121 8.88 9.72 -7.35
N VAL A 122 9.60 9.46 -6.27
CA VAL A 122 10.94 8.86 -6.28
C VAL A 122 10.88 7.50 -5.61
N SER A 123 11.46 6.48 -6.22
CA SER A 123 11.55 5.14 -5.66
C SER A 123 12.91 4.53 -5.96
N SER A 124 13.45 3.77 -5.02
CA SER A 124 14.67 2.99 -5.17
C SER A 124 14.41 1.53 -5.59
N HIS A 125 13.15 1.12 -5.70
CA HIS A 125 12.78 -0.24 -6.08
C HIS A 125 12.81 -0.43 -7.59
N ARG A 126 13.41 -1.52 -8.07
CA ARG A 126 13.57 -1.83 -9.50
C ARG A 126 12.26 -2.06 -10.26
N ASP A 127 11.22 -2.47 -9.56
CA ASP A 127 9.88 -2.73 -10.10
C ASP A 127 8.98 -1.48 -10.09
N LEU A 128 9.50 -0.33 -9.64
CA LEU A 128 8.82 0.96 -9.59
C LEU A 128 9.62 1.98 -10.40
N GLU A 129 9.09 2.42 -11.52
CA GLU A 129 9.74 3.37 -12.42
C GLU A 129 8.87 4.61 -12.59
N PHE A 130 9.46 5.80 -12.41
CA PHE A 130 8.74 7.05 -12.63
C PHE A 130 8.73 7.41 -14.11
N ASP A 131 7.54 7.48 -14.69
CA ASP A 131 7.30 7.93 -16.05
C ASP A 131 7.12 9.46 -16.06
N ARG A 132 8.11 10.19 -16.58
CA ARG A 132 8.09 11.66 -16.65
C ARG A 132 7.03 12.18 -17.62
N THR A 133 6.72 11.46 -18.67
CA THR A 133 5.77 11.90 -19.70
C THR A 133 4.33 11.84 -19.20
N LYS A 134 3.99 10.76 -18.49
CA LYS A 134 2.64 10.55 -17.92
C LYS A 134 2.52 11.04 -16.49
N PHE A 135 3.65 11.45 -15.89
CA PHE A 135 3.75 11.97 -14.54
C PHE A 135 3.14 11.02 -13.50
N GLY A 136 3.71 9.82 -13.40
CA GLY A 136 3.28 8.77 -12.48
C GLY A 136 4.28 7.62 -12.41
N VAL A 137 3.93 6.57 -11.67
CA VAL A 137 4.81 5.42 -11.42
C VAL A 137 4.29 4.20 -12.13
N VAL A 138 5.12 3.60 -12.98
CA VAL A 138 4.88 2.28 -13.54
C VAL A 138 5.31 1.24 -12.51
N PHE A 139 4.36 0.46 -12.03
CA PHE A 139 4.62 -0.69 -11.18
C PHE A 139 4.59 -1.95 -12.04
N ARG A 140 5.79 -2.53 -12.27
CA ARG A 140 6.00 -3.67 -13.15
C ARG A 140 5.63 -4.98 -12.46
N VAL A 141 4.34 -5.20 -12.29
CA VAL A 141 3.79 -6.46 -11.78
C VAL A 141 2.63 -6.88 -12.63
N ASN A 142 2.53 -8.17 -12.87
CA ASN A 142 1.32 -8.72 -13.47
C ASN A 142 0.21 -8.63 -12.42
N HIS A 143 -0.83 -7.83 -12.68
CA HIS A 143 -1.86 -7.51 -11.68
C HIS A 143 -3.25 -8.02 -12.09
N GLY A 144 -3.42 -8.53 -13.29
CA GLY A 144 -4.75 -8.83 -13.81
C GLY A 144 -5.64 -7.58 -13.94
N VAL A 145 -6.93 -7.78 -14.05
CA VAL A 145 -7.91 -6.72 -14.37
C VAL A 145 -8.42 -6.02 -13.10
N SER A 146 -8.50 -6.73 -11.97
CA SER A 146 -9.14 -6.22 -10.77
C SER A 146 -8.13 -5.84 -9.69
N MET A 147 -7.99 -4.54 -9.46
CA MET A 147 -7.13 -3.96 -8.43
C MET A 147 -7.96 -3.18 -7.43
N LYS A 148 -7.62 -3.29 -6.14
CA LYS A 148 -8.22 -2.49 -5.06
C LYS A 148 -7.14 -1.69 -4.35
N LEU A 149 -7.35 -0.38 -4.22
CA LEU A 149 -6.51 0.54 -3.43
C LEU A 149 -7.19 0.84 -2.10
N THR A 150 -6.40 0.92 -1.04
CA THR A 150 -6.82 1.53 0.22
C THR A 150 -5.68 2.32 0.82
N GLY A 151 -5.99 3.51 1.33
CA GLY A 151 -5.03 4.44 1.91
C GLY A 151 -5.25 4.62 3.40
N GLY A 152 -4.18 4.96 4.11
CA GLY A 152 -4.15 5.33 5.51
C GLY A 152 -3.17 6.47 5.76
N ILE A 153 -2.58 6.54 6.95
CA ILE A 153 -1.57 7.54 7.27
C ILE A 153 -0.20 7.02 6.85
N ASN A 154 0.45 7.72 5.90
CA ASN A 154 1.77 7.39 5.33
C ASN A 154 1.88 6.00 4.67
N VAL A 155 0.77 5.31 4.47
CA VAL A 155 0.71 3.94 3.94
C VAL A 155 -0.47 3.78 3.02
N PHE A 156 -0.28 3.04 1.94
CA PHE A 156 -1.38 2.49 1.16
C PHE A 156 -1.10 1.04 0.79
N THR A 157 -2.14 0.33 0.44
CA THR A 157 -2.03 -1.03 -0.07
C THR A 157 -2.69 -1.16 -1.43
N LEU A 158 -2.13 -2.04 -2.21
CA LEU A 158 -2.62 -2.41 -3.53
C LEU A 158 -2.90 -3.91 -3.52
N TYR A 159 -4.14 -4.32 -3.71
CA TYR A 159 -4.55 -5.71 -3.77
C TYR A 159 -4.91 -6.08 -5.20
N SER A 160 -4.24 -7.09 -5.75
CA SER A 160 -4.60 -7.73 -7.01
C SER A 160 -5.44 -8.97 -6.72
N VAL A 161 -6.71 -8.91 -7.10
CA VAL A 161 -7.63 -10.04 -6.92
C VAL A 161 -7.18 -11.24 -7.76
N SER A 162 -6.75 -11.00 -9.00
CA SER A 162 -6.33 -12.06 -9.93
C SER A 162 -5.07 -12.80 -9.50
N ASN A 163 -4.14 -12.10 -8.85
CA ASN A 163 -2.87 -12.69 -8.39
C ASN A 163 -2.90 -13.06 -6.92
N SER A 164 -3.99 -12.79 -6.22
CA SER A 164 -4.11 -13.03 -4.79
C SER A 164 -2.92 -12.47 -4.01
N LYS A 165 -2.52 -11.21 -4.33
CA LYS A 165 -1.37 -10.54 -3.69
C LYS A 165 -1.73 -9.15 -3.23
N ILE A 166 -1.24 -8.81 -2.03
CA ILE A 166 -1.33 -7.46 -1.48
C ILE A 166 0.09 -6.90 -1.37
N TRP A 167 0.31 -5.73 -1.97
CA TRP A 167 1.55 -4.95 -1.78
C TRP A 167 1.28 -3.82 -0.80
N VAL A 168 2.16 -3.70 0.19
CA VAL A 168 2.13 -2.63 1.19
C VAL A 168 3.21 -1.63 0.87
N PHE A 169 2.82 -0.36 0.72
CA PHE A 169 3.70 0.74 0.39
C PHE A 169 3.68 1.79 1.50
N ALA A 170 4.86 2.25 1.88
CA ALA A 170 5.00 3.47 2.67
C ALA A 170 5.29 4.66 1.77
N VAL A 171 4.74 5.82 2.12
CA VAL A 171 4.88 7.08 1.38
C VAL A 171 5.34 8.17 2.33
N ARG A 172 6.26 9.01 1.87
CA ARG A 172 6.78 10.12 2.63
C ARG A 172 7.03 11.31 1.71
N LEU A 173 6.71 12.51 2.17
CA LEU A 173 7.06 13.74 1.48
C LEU A 173 8.56 14.03 1.71
N ILE A 174 9.26 14.41 0.65
CA ILE A 174 10.66 14.81 0.68
C ILE A 174 10.83 16.09 -0.13
N GLY A 175 11.83 16.92 0.24
CA GLY A 175 12.30 17.99 -0.64
C GLY A 175 12.97 17.39 -1.88
N ASP A 176 12.76 18.02 -3.03
CA ASP A 176 13.42 17.64 -4.28
C ASP A 176 14.67 18.51 -4.49
N GLU A 177 15.69 18.00 -5.16
CA GLU A 177 16.93 18.72 -5.48
C GLU A 177 16.70 20.02 -6.28
N GLY A 178 15.55 20.14 -6.96
CA GLY A 178 15.12 21.35 -7.67
C GLY A 178 14.32 22.35 -6.83
N GLY A 179 14.28 22.21 -5.47
CA GLY A 179 13.53 23.08 -4.57
C GLY A 179 12.02 22.81 -4.51
N GLY A 180 11.55 21.78 -5.20
CA GLY A 180 10.16 21.31 -5.16
C GLY A 180 9.92 20.23 -4.11
N GLU A 181 8.69 19.72 -4.07
CA GLU A 181 8.29 18.58 -3.25
C GLU A 181 8.16 17.31 -4.11
N ALA A 182 8.58 16.18 -3.55
CA ALA A 182 8.41 14.87 -4.16
C ALA A 182 7.94 13.85 -3.13
N LEU A 183 7.32 12.77 -3.60
CA LEU A 183 6.95 11.64 -2.77
C LEU A 183 8.02 10.55 -2.86
N LYS A 184 8.55 10.13 -1.73
CA LYS A 184 9.36 8.91 -1.65
C LYS A 184 8.45 7.71 -1.44
N LEU A 185 8.44 6.81 -2.42
CA LEU A 185 7.65 5.59 -2.40
C LEU A 185 8.53 4.39 -2.07
N MET A 186 8.14 3.62 -1.06
CA MET A 186 8.84 2.42 -0.61
C MET A 186 7.90 1.22 -0.58
N LYS A 187 8.25 0.15 -1.30
CA LYS A 187 7.55 -1.14 -1.21
C LYS A 187 8.05 -1.89 0.02
N CYS A 188 7.21 -2.02 1.04
CA CYS A 188 7.60 -2.54 2.35
C CYS A 188 7.34 -4.03 2.48
N ALA A 189 6.14 -4.48 2.08
CA ALA A 189 5.75 -5.88 2.21
C ALA A 189 4.94 -6.37 1.01
N VAL A 190 4.95 -7.69 0.84
CA VAL A 190 4.09 -8.43 -0.09
C VAL A 190 3.44 -9.55 0.69
N ILE A 191 2.12 -9.62 0.68
CA ILE A 191 1.33 -10.68 1.33
C ILE A 191 0.73 -11.53 0.22
N ASP A 192 1.07 -12.82 0.21
CA ASP A 192 0.48 -13.82 -0.66
C ASP A 192 -0.82 -14.33 0.00
N CYS A 193 -1.97 -14.05 -0.64
CA CYS A 193 -3.28 -14.42 -0.12
C CYS A 193 -3.61 -15.87 -0.52
N CYS A 194 -3.78 -16.72 0.48
CA CYS A 194 -4.20 -18.12 0.30
C CYS A 194 -5.73 -18.28 0.41
N LEU A 195 -6.41 -17.29 0.96
CA LEU A 195 -7.86 -17.25 1.11
C LEU A 195 -8.43 -16.04 0.36
N PRO A 196 -9.67 -16.08 -0.11
CA PRO A 196 -10.34 -14.96 -0.74
C PRO A 196 -10.44 -13.76 0.19
N VAL A 197 -10.10 -12.56 -0.30
CA VAL A 197 -10.25 -11.30 0.41
C VAL A 197 -11.37 -10.50 -0.24
N PHE A 198 -12.48 -10.31 0.48
CA PHE A 198 -13.67 -9.63 -0.03
C PHE A 198 -13.59 -8.12 0.11
N THR A 199 -13.01 -7.67 1.23
CA THR A 199 -12.75 -6.25 1.48
C THR A 199 -11.38 -6.04 2.13
N ILE A 200 -10.81 -4.85 1.93
CA ILE A 200 -9.49 -4.47 2.44
C ILE A 200 -9.52 -3.02 2.90
N ARG A 201 -8.99 -2.75 4.09
CA ARG A 201 -8.88 -1.40 4.65
C ARG A 201 -7.56 -1.20 5.39
N VAL A 202 -7.06 0.03 5.32
CA VAL A 202 -5.95 0.53 6.15
C VAL A 202 -6.54 1.53 7.13
N LEU A 203 -6.58 1.16 8.40
CA LEU A 203 -7.21 1.95 9.46
C LEU A 203 -6.34 1.90 10.72
N PHE A 204 -6.12 3.05 11.37
CA PHE A 204 -5.52 3.18 12.72
C PHE A 204 -4.23 2.37 12.96
N GLY A 205 -3.36 2.26 11.95
CA GLY A 205 -2.12 1.49 12.09
C GLY A 205 -2.27 -0.01 11.80
N PHE A 206 -3.41 -0.43 11.28
CA PHE A 206 -3.68 -1.81 10.89
C PHE A 206 -4.05 -1.92 9.41
N LEU A 207 -3.66 -3.02 8.79
CA LEU A 207 -4.22 -3.53 7.56
C LEU A 207 -5.24 -4.60 7.92
N ILE A 208 -6.49 -4.40 7.52
CA ILE A 208 -7.60 -5.29 7.85
C ILE A 208 -8.13 -5.91 6.56
N LEU A 209 -8.20 -7.23 6.55
CA LEU A 209 -8.73 -8.03 5.44
C LEU A 209 -10.04 -8.65 5.87
N GLY A 210 -11.11 -8.39 5.13
CA GLY A 210 -12.37 -9.11 5.29
C GLY A 210 -12.29 -10.43 4.54
N GLU A 211 -12.38 -11.51 5.29
CA GLU A 211 -12.31 -12.89 4.83
C GLU A 211 -13.68 -13.59 5.01
N GLU A 212 -13.70 -14.86 4.74
CA GLU A 212 -14.82 -15.74 5.05
C GLU A 212 -14.87 -15.99 6.57
N ASN A 213 -16.04 -15.81 7.16
CA ASN A 213 -16.34 -16.01 8.57
C ASN A 213 -15.54 -15.14 9.55
N GLY A 214 -14.95 -14.01 9.09
CA GLY A 214 -14.23 -13.12 9.97
C GLY A 214 -13.36 -12.08 9.28
N VAL A 215 -12.47 -11.50 10.06
CA VAL A 215 -11.49 -10.54 9.60
C VAL A 215 -10.10 -10.89 10.07
N ARG A 216 -9.12 -10.64 9.22
CA ARG A 216 -7.69 -10.76 9.57
C ARG A 216 -7.06 -9.40 9.71
N VAL A 217 -6.31 -9.22 10.79
CA VAL A 217 -5.71 -7.94 11.15
C VAL A 217 -4.20 -8.06 11.17
N PHE A 218 -3.52 -7.18 10.45
CA PHE A 218 -2.06 -7.06 10.42
C PHE A 218 -1.65 -5.72 11.01
N PRO A 219 -0.83 -5.66 12.06
CA PRO A 219 -0.20 -4.42 12.49
C PRO A 219 0.69 -3.88 11.37
N LEU A 220 0.54 -2.59 11.01
CA LEU A 220 1.30 -1.98 9.91
C LEU A 220 2.76 -1.73 10.27
N HIS A 221 3.06 -1.47 11.54
CA HIS A 221 4.42 -1.13 11.95
C HIS A 221 5.46 -2.22 11.62
N PRO A 222 5.22 -3.51 11.90
CA PRO A 222 6.13 -4.59 11.48
C PRO A 222 6.22 -4.73 9.96
N LEU A 223 5.11 -4.51 9.23
CA LEU A 223 5.08 -4.58 7.77
C LEU A 223 5.93 -3.49 7.12
N ILE A 224 5.96 -2.28 7.72
CA ILE A 224 6.68 -1.12 7.18
C ILE A 224 8.15 -1.17 7.55
N LYS A 225 8.50 -1.50 8.80
CA LYS A 225 9.90 -1.54 9.24
C LYS A 225 10.69 -2.73 8.69
N GLY A 226 10.00 -3.76 8.23
CA GLY A 226 10.61 -5.03 7.91
C GLY A 226 11.13 -5.71 9.19
N ASN A 227 11.11 -7.03 9.24
CA ASN A 227 11.75 -7.76 10.32
C ASN A 227 13.27 -7.66 10.12
N HIS A 228 13.92 -6.69 10.74
CA HIS A 228 15.37 -6.72 10.94
C HIS A 228 15.68 -7.83 11.96
N ARG A 229 15.33 -9.07 11.66
CA ARG A 229 15.98 -10.19 12.29
C ARG A 229 17.47 -10.05 11.94
N LYS A 230 18.24 -9.53 12.89
CA LYS A 230 19.68 -9.72 12.89
C LYS A 230 19.87 -11.23 12.77
N GLU A 231 20.22 -11.71 11.58
CA GLU A 231 20.85 -13.01 11.46
C GLU A 231 22.01 -12.96 12.44
N LYS A 232 21.83 -13.58 13.61
CA LYS A 232 22.95 -13.94 14.46
C LYS A 232 23.83 -14.79 13.56
N LYS A 233 24.91 -14.19 13.02
CA LYS A 233 26.02 -14.93 12.47
C LYS A 233 26.47 -15.83 13.61
N ASN A 234 26.01 -17.08 13.60
CA ASN A 234 26.63 -18.15 14.34
C ASN A 234 28.04 -18.27 13.75
N ASN A 235 28.97 -17.51 14.33
CA ASN A 235 30.38 -17.81 14.23
C ASN A 235 30.58 -19.16 14.95
N GLY A 236 30.19 -20.22 14.27
CA GLY A 236 30.62 -21.58 14.62
C GLY A 236 32.13 -21.60 14.46
N LYS A 237 32.85 -21.56 15.59
CA LYS A 237 34.24 -21.94 15.70
C LYS A 237 34.37 -23.32 15.04
N ARG A 238 34.88 -23.33 13.78
CA ARG A 238 35.41 -24.56 13.22
C ARG A 238 36.68 -24.88 13.98
N HIS A 239 36.58 -25.84 14.93
CA HIS A 239 37.70 -26.54 15.45
C HIS A 239 38.39 -27.28 14.30
N ASN A 240 39.61 -26.86 13.99
CA ASN A 240 40.53 -27.59 13.16
C ASN A 240 40.88 -28.90 13.84
N LEU A 241 40.32 -29.99 13.40
CA LEU A 241 40.88 -31.33 13.63
C LEU A 241 41.80 -31.64 12.44
N LYS A 242 43.10 -31.49 12.70
CA LYS A 242 44.15 -32.11 11.89
C LYS A 242 44.01 -33.63 12.11
N ASN A 243 43.80 -34.36 11.03
CA ASN A 243 44.37 -35.72 10.90
C ASN A 243 44.59 -35.98 9.42
N GLY A 244 45.87 -36.24 9.14
CA GLY A 244 46.38 -36.60 7.86
C GLY A 244 46.03 -38.02 7.46
N PHE A 245 46.05 -38.26 6.18
CA PHE A 245 46.65 -39.45 5.57
C PHE A 245 46.89 -39.19 4.09
N THR A 246 48.09 -39.55 3.68
CA THR A 246 48.76 -39.58 2.39
C THR A 246 48.02 -40.39 1.31
N ASN A 247 48.13 -39.99 0.04
CA ASN A 247 48.75 -40.67 -1.09
C ASN A 247 48.29 -40.00 -2.39
N ALA A 248 49.22 -39.43 -3.05
CA ALA A 248 49.88 -39.64 -4.32
C ALA A 248 49.03 -40.21 -5.46
N ILE A 249 49.00 -39.51 -6.60
CA ILE A 249 49.48 -39.95 -7.93
C ILE A 249 49.39 -38.80 -8.90
N ASP A 250 50.52 -38.61 -9.60
CA ASP A 250 50.85 -37.75 -10.73
C ASP A 250 49.92 -37.88 -11.92
N VAL A 251 49.89 -36.82 -12.76
CA VAL A 251 50.32 -36.79 -14.18
C VAL A 251 50.07 -35.39 -14.78
N ALA A 252 51.04 -34.73 -15.05
CA ALA A 252 51.78 -33.99 -16.04
C ALA A 252 51.06 -33.55 -17.33
N LYS A 253 51.57 -32.37 -17.76
CA LYS A 253 51.82 -31.77 -19.07
C LYS A 253 50.86 -30.61 -19.44
N ALA A 254 51.35 -29.44 -19.67
CA ALA A 254 52.45 -28.81 -20.35
C ALA A 254 51.90 -27.72 -21.29
N SER A 255 52.53 -26.56 -21.14
CA SER A 255 53.06 -25.60 -22.12
C SER A 255 52.03 -24.82 -22.94
N SER A 256 52.14 -23.52 -23.18
CA SER A 256 53.20 -22.59 -23.56
C SER A 256 52.61 -21.19 -23.52
N GLY A 257 53.23 -20.10 -23.13
CA GLY A 257 54.37 -19.47 -23.72
C GLY A 257 53.94 -18.19 -24.46
N GLY A 258 54.32 -17.01 -23.98
CA GLY A 258 54.13 -15.76 -24.71
C GLY A 258 54.46 -14.53 -23.86
N LYS A 259 55.75 -14.19 -23.80
CA LYS A 259 56.30 -12.90 -23.34
C LYS A 259 56.10 -11.82 -24.40
N THR A 260 55.72 -10.61 -24.01
CA THR A 260 56.30 -9.41 -24.62
C THR A 260 56.43 -8.29 -23.59
N VAL A 261 57.59 -7.67 -23.69
CA VAL A 261 58.23 -6.65 -22.86
C VAL A 261 57.91 -5.26 -23.45
N GLY A 262 57.97 -4.21 -22.60
CA GLY A 262 58.17 -2.81 -22.97
C GLY A 262 57.17 -1.87 -22.29
N THR A 263 57.42 -0.86 -21.61
CA THR A 263 58.52 0.02 -21.19
C THR A 263 57.86 1.19 -20.44
N ASP A 264 58.41 1.56 -19.33
CA ASP A 264 58.46 2.84 -18.60
C ASP A 264 57.51 3.99 -18.89
N GLY A 265 57.03 4.57 -17.79
CA GLY A 265 56.40 5.89 -17.72
C GLY A 265 55.96 6.24 -16.30
N ASP A 266 56.95 6.59 -15.45
CA ASP A 266 56.76 7.28 -14.17
C ASP A 266 55.92 8.54 -14.32
N LEU A 267 54.90 8.72 -13.49
CA LEU A 267 54.50 10.01 -12.95
C LEU A 267 53.66 9.84 -11.67
N ASN A 268 54.27 10.26 -10.57
CA ASN A 268 53.68 10.50 -9.24
C ASN A 268 52.36 11.24 -9.30
N MET A 269 51.31 10.69 -8.71
CA MET A 269 50.23 11.47 -8.12
C MET A 269 49.70 10.78 -6.86
N LEU A 270 49.61 11.58 -5.80
CA LEU A 270 49.18 11.32 -4.42
C LEU A 270 47.81 10.66 -4.34
N PRO A 271 47.56 9.82 -3.32
CA PRO A 271 46.27 9.17 -3.14
C PRO A 271 45.24 10.16 -2.58
N ALA A 272 44.22 10.45 -3.35
CA ALA A 272 43.02 11.12 -2.90
C ALA A 272 42.26 10.20 -1.91
N LYS A 273 41.99 10.74 -0.73
CA LYS A 273 41.27 10.13 0.36
C LYS A 273 39.92 9.57 -0.10
N GLY A 274 39.67 8.35 0.34
CA GLY A 274 38.54 7.52 0.04
C GLY A 274 37.18 8.20 0.20
N GLU A 275 36.40 8.16 -0.84
CA GLU A 275 34.97 8.26 -0.79
C GLU A 275 34.41 7.07 0.02
N LYS A 276 33.78 7.40 1.12
CA LYS A 276 32.97 6.43 1.88
C LYS A 276 31.88 5.94 0.97
N HIS A 277 32.03 4.75 0.41
CA HIS A 277 30.94 3.97 -0.13
C HIS A 277 29.86 3.88 0.97
N SER A 278 28.82 4.67 0.85
CA SER A 278 27.61 4.46 1.60
C SER A 278 27.02 3.14 1.11
N ASP A 279 27.18 2.09 1.90
CA ASP A 279 26.47 0.83 1.70
C ASP A 279 24.98 1.14 1.58
N SER A 280 24.48 1.19 0.35
CA SER A 280 23.07 1.26 0.09
C SER A 280 22.46 -0.05 0.56
N VAL A 281 21.98 -0.06 1.80
CA VAL A 281 21.21 -1.18 2.34
C VAL A 281 20.03 -1.41 1.39
N LYS A 282 20.13 -2.45 0.56
CA LYS A 282 19.05 -2.87 -0.33
C LYS A 282 17.88 -3.25 0.55
N LEU A 283 16.94 -2.34 0.73
CA LEU A 283 15.66 -2.60 1.41
C LEU A 283 14.91 -3.70 0.63
N ARG A 284 15.00 -4.93 1.14
CA ARG A 284 14.21 -6.04 0.63
C ARG A 284 12.80 -5.93 1.22
N SER A 285 11.78 -5.95 0.37
CA SER A 285 10.40 -6.04 0.84
C SER A 285 10.18 -7.36 1.59
N LEU A 286 9.46 -7.29 2.71
CA LEU A 286 9.05 -8.45 3.49
C LEU A 286 8.07 -9.30 2.66
N LYS A 287 8.26 -10.61 2.61
CA LYS A 287 7.31 -11.55 1.98
C LYS A 287 6.62 -12.35 3.06
N LEU A 288 5.32 -12.37 3.03
CA LEU A 288 4.46 -13.03 4.01
C LEU A 288 3.37 -13.84 3.32
N ARG A 289 2.87 -14.84 4.01
CA ARG A 289 1.59 -15.47 3.68
C ARG A 289 0.48 -14.83 4.51
N GLN A 290 -0.75 -14.86 3.99
CA GLN A 290 -1.92 -14.31 4.67
C GLN A 290 -2.13 -14.93 6.06
N ASP A 291 -1.89 -16.24 6.19
CA ASP A 291 -2.06 -17.01 7.41
C ASP A 291 -0.84 -16.97 8.37
N SER A 292 0.22 -16.24 8.01
CA SER A 292 1.43 -16.11 8.83
C SER A 292 1.15 -15.28 10.10
N LYS A 293 1.64 -15.79 11.23
CA LYS A 293 1.64 -15.08 12.52
C LYS A 293 2.94 -14.30 12.77
N ASP A 294 3.88 -14.31 11.81
CA ASP A 294 5.25 -13.80 12.00
C ASP A 294 5.34 -12.30 12.32
N VAL A 295 4.32 -11.53 12.00
CA VAL A 295 4.26 -10.08 12.19
C VAL A 295 3.21 -9.66 13.24
N GLY A 296 2.74 -10.58 14.06
CA GLY A 296 1.66 -10.31 15.01
C GLY A 296 0.29 -10.20 14.35
N ALA A 297 0.12 -10.83 13.19
CA ALA A 297 -1.18 -10.92 12.54
C ALA A 297 -2.10 -11.91 13.30
N PHE A 298 -3.37 -11.57 13.37
CA PHE A 298 -4.38 -12.42 14.02
C PHE A 298 -5.68 -12.42 13.21
N PHE A 299 -6.49 -13.47 13.43
CA PHE A 299 -7.80 -13.62 12.82
C PHE A 299 -8.87 -13.52 13.90
N VAL A 300 -9.90 -12.72 13.64
CA VAL A 300 -11.09 -12.58 14.50
C VAL A 300 -12.27 -13.17 13.75
N ALA A 301 -12.79 -14.29 14.27
CA ALA A 301 -13.96 -14.92 13.71
C ALA A 301 -15.23 -14.12 14.06
N PHE A 302 -16.24 -14.19 13.20
CA PHE A 302 -17.58 -13.77 13.56
C PHE A 302 -18.13 -14.75 14.60
N GLU A 303 -18.71 -14.23 15.67
CA GLU A 303 -19.38 -15.06 16.66
C GLU A 303 -20.58 -15.73 16.02
N ASP A 304 -20.61 -17.08 16.03
CA ASP A 304 -21.82 -17.82 15.74
C ASP A 304 -22.82 -17.47 16.86
N LYS A 305 -23.80 -16.64 16.57
CA LYS A 305 -24.97 -16.53 17.45
C LYS A 305 -25.61 -17.90 17.44
N ASN A 306 -25.39 -18.67 18.52
CA ASN A 306 -25.93 -20.00 18.72
C ASN A 306 -27.42 -19.96 18.49
N VAL A 307 -27.86 -20.36 17.32
CA VAL A 307 -29.22 -20.85 17.16
C VAL A 307 -29.17 -22.26 17.72
N GLU A 308 -29.59 -22.41 18.96
CA GLU A 308 -30.01 -23.69 19.53
C GLU A 308 -31.17 -24.22 18.68
N SER A 309 -30.87 -24.83 17.58
CA SER A 309 -31.77 -25.66 16.82
C SER A 309 -31.02 -26.82 16.22
N SER A 310 -31.15 -27.93 16.91
CA SER A 310 -30.86 -29.27 16.48
C SER A 310 -31.52 -29.61 15.15
N ILE A 311 -30.88 -29.32 14.06
CA ILE A 311 -31.11 -29.99 12.76
C ILE A 311 -29.93 -29.55 11.89
N SER A 312 -29.26 -30.49 11.25
CA SER A 312 -28.11 -30.38 10.35
C SER A 312 -28.30 -29.32 9.26
N THR A 313 -27.99 -28.07 9.57
CA THR A 313 -27.96 -27.01 8.59
C THR A 313 -26.52 -26.80 8.13
N THR A 314 -26.28 -26.99 6.85
CA THR A 314 -25.08 -26.57 6.14
C THR A 314 -24.70 -25.16 6.62
N ARG A 315 -23.56 -25.05 7.34
CA ARG A 315 -23.02 -23.74 7.80
C ARG A 315 -22.91 -22.82 6.60
N ARG A 316 -23.74 -21.79 6.55
CA ARG A 316 -23.65 -20.77 5.51
C ARG A 316 -22.36 -19.99 5.75
N SER A 317 -21.49 -19.99 4.77
CA SER A 317 -20.30 -19.16 4.75
C SER A 317 -20.68 -17.69 4.71
N VAL A 318 -20.19 -16.93 5.68
CA VAL A 318 -20.46 -15.50 5.86
C VAL A 318 -19.22 -14.71 5.41
N LYS A 319 -19.40 -13.73 4.52
CA LYS A 319 -18.29 -12.96 3.96
C LYS A 319 -18.28 -11.55 4.49
N ALA A 320 -17.16 -11.07 4.97
CA ALA A 320 -16.96 -9.68 5.35
C ALA A 320 -16.92 -8.78 4.12
N ILE A 321 -17.98 -8.04 3.83
CA ILE A 321 -18.13 -7.24 2.61
C ILE A 321 -17.75 -5.77 2.76
N SER A 322 -17.84 -5.22 3.98
CA SER A 322 -17.48 -3.85 4.27
C SER A 322 -16.82 -3.71 5.63
N ILE A 323 -15.85 -2.85 5.73
CA ILE A 323 -15.16 -2.49 6.97
C ILE A 323 -15.19 -0.97 7.07
N GLN A 324 -15.71 -0.44 8.17
CA GLN A 324 -15.85 1.00 8.40
C GLN A 324 -15.34 1.38 9.79
N ALA A 325 -14.55 2.45 9.86
CA ALA A 325 -14.11 2.99 11.13
C ALA A 325 -15.25 3.77 11.79
N LEU A 326 -15.50 3.51 13.08
CA LEU A 326 -16.37 4.34 13.91
C LEU A 326 -15.57 5.34 14.73
N SER A 327 -14.40 4.94 15.23
CA SER A 327 -13.47 5.79 15.97
C SER A 327 -12.04 5.23 15.86
N ALA A 328 -11.09 5.86 16.54
CA ALA A 328 -9.69 5.39 16.57
C ALA A 328 -9.54 3.97 17.14
N ASN A 329 -10.49 3.51 17.96
CA ASN A 329 -10.41 2.24 18.67
C ASN A 329 -11.48 1.23 18.22
N TYR A 330 -12.35 1.61 17.29
CA TYR A 330 -13.48 0.78 16.89
C TYR A 330 -13.64 0.75 15.38
N PHE A 331 -13.89 -0.42 14.84
CA PHE A 331 -14.37 -0.57 13.48
C PHE A 331 -15.56 -1.54 13.42
N VAL A 332 -16.42 -1.34 12.46
CA VAL A 332 -17.57 -2.20 12.18
C VAL A 332 -17.33 -2.96 10.90
N VAL A 333 -17.69 -4.20 10.90
CA VAL A 333 -17.70 -5.07 9.73
C VAL A 333 -19.14 -5.41 9.39
N LEU A 334 -19.50 -5.20 8.14
CA LEU A 334 -20.76 -5.66 7.58
C LEU A 334 -20.48 -6.94 6.78
N ASP A 335 -21.31 -7.94 6.99
CA ASP A 335 -21.22 -9.21 6.29
C ASP A 335 -22.26 -9.36 5.16
N THR A 336 -22.26 -10.53 4.52
CA THR A 336 -23.21 -10.87 3.44
C THR A 336 -24.64 -11.10 3.92
N LEU A 337 -24.88 -11.27 5.21
CA LEU A 337 -26.20 -11.39 5.82
C LEU A 337 -26.73 -10.03 6.32
N LEU A 338 -25.96 -8.95 6.07
CA LEU A 338 -26.22 -7.59 6.57
C LEU A 338 -26.14 -7.46 8.10
N GLU A 339 -25.44 -8.40 8.75
CA GLU A 339 -25.13 -8.31 10.17
C GLU A 339 -23.91 -7.42 10.38
N MET A 340 -23.92 -6.66 11.48
CA MET A 340 -22.85 -5.77 11.87
C MET A 340 -22.11 -6.29 13.09
N TYR A 341 -20.80 -6.39 12.98
CA TYR A 341 -19.89 -6.81 14.06
C TYR A 341 -19.00 -5.63 14.44
N THR A 342 -18.90 -5.36 15.74
CA THR A 342 -18.02 -4.31 16.27
C THR A 342 -16.75 -4.92 16.83
N PHE A 343 -15.59 -4.40 16.43
CA PHE A 343 -14.28 -4.89 16.82
C PHE A 343 -13.46 -3.83 17.52
N TYR A 344 -12.63 -4.28 18.48
CA TYR A 344 -11.72 -3.49 19.30
C TYR A 344 -10.27 -3.96 19.02
N PRO A 345 -9.56 -3.41 18.06
CA PRO A 345 -8.25 -3.94 17.68
C PRO A 345 -7.19 -3.87 18.82
N PHE A 346 -7.36 -2.94 19.77
CA PHE A 346 -6.40 -2.78 20.88
C PHE A 346 -6.58 -3.82 22.01
N LEU A 347 -7.77 -4.38 22.22
CA LEU A 347 -8.00 -5.37 23.28
C LEU A 347 -7.39 -6.73 22.96
N VAL A 348 -7.13 -7.01 21.68
CA VAL A 348 -6.54 -8.29 21.24
C VAL A 348 -5.01 -8.28 21.37
N LEU A 349 -4.37 -7.10 21.36
CA LEU A 349 -2.92 -6.97 21.49
C LEU A 349 -2.42 -6.91 22.94
N SER A 350 -3.31 -6.80 23.94
CA SER A 350 -2.95 -6.68 25.37
C SER A 350 -3.04 -7.99 26.14
N LYS A 351 -3.14 -9.14 25.48
CA LYS A 351 -3.22 -10.47 26.12
C LYS A 351 -1.89 -11.24 26.12
N ASP A 352 -0.75 -10.54 25.90
CA ASP A 352 0.60 -11.09 26.07
C ASP A 352 1.36 -10.38 27.18
#